data_7504f0e22ef3ee320414252350891bce
#
_entry.id   7504f0e22ef3ee320414252350891bce
#
_cell.length_a   1.000
_cell.length_b   1.000
_cell.length_c   1.000
_cell.angle_alpha   90.00
_cell.angle_beta   90.00
_cell.angle_gamma   90.00
#
_symmetry.space_group_name_H-M   'P 1'
#
loop_
_entity.id
_entity.type
_entity.pdbx_description
1 polymer ?
#
loop_
_entity_poly.entity_id
_entity_poly.type
_entity_poly.pdbx_seq_one_letter_code
_entity_poly.pdbx_strand_id
1 'polypeptide(L)'
;GLLVSYLKFGLPVSNGDSPYKSKTFEGDVNLNFGLDYHLILNQINFFGEAGLSQNGKPAFVNGVVWKAHPQLSLSMLYRYYDPAFQSFNSGAFAEGSGGRNEKGIFVAFEYCPVSKVKIGAQADLFYFPWLTFQTITPAQGRIFTFRFEVAIRKNLSAYVQTRYTNKPQKTSGTTGVPEQWEEITSKWRAHLDWKVSERLQFRSRVEKVGYQYNSNSENGYLLFQDAIFTASDKLKCWLRVAYYNTDGYNSRVYSYENDLLYYFAIPEFHGIGMRSYLNLKWQPSKNLVVYGKAGYTFREGETSMGSGNDASPGNRKFDFRSQICLKF
;
A
#
# COMPACT_ATOMS: atom_id res chain seq x y z
N GLY A 1 14.92 -22.00 -10.97
CA GLY A 1 13.80 -22.90 -10.72
C GLY A 1 12.92 -23.10 -11.95
N LEU A 2 12.15 -24.18 -11.94
CA LEU A 2 11.12 -24.49 -12.94
C LEU A 2 9.79 -24.66 -12.22
N LEU A 3 8.74 -24.06 -12.74
CA LEU A 3 7.38 -24.12 -12.20
C LEU A 3 6.40 -24.56 -13.28
N VAL A 4 5.51 -25.49 -12.93
CA VAL A 4 4.34 -25.82 -13.73
C VAL A 4 3.11 -25.63 -12.83
N SER A 5 2.17 -24.83 -13.26
CA SER A 5 0.90 -24.58 -12.55
C SER A 5 -0.26 -25.04 -13.40
N TYR A 6 -1.03 -25.99 -12.89
CA TYR A 6 -2.25 -26.51 -13.53
C TYR A 6 -3.44 -26.26 -12.61
N LEU A 7 -4.44 -25.57 -13.11
CA LEU A 7 -5.69 -25.29 -12.42
C LEU A 7 -6.86 -25.78 -13.25
N LYS A 8 -7.75 -26.53 -12.61
CA LYS A 8 -9.03 -26.94 -13.20
C LYS A 8 -10.17 -26.40 -12.34
N PHE A 9 -11.05 -25.66 -12.97
CA PHE A 9 -12.22 -25.07 -12.32
C PHE A 9 -13.42 -26.01 -12.40
N GLY A 10 -14.23 -26.05 -11.35
CA GLY A 10 -15.46 -26.84 -11.32
C GLY A 10 -16.56 -26.29 -12.25
N LEU A 11 -16.51 -24.99 -12.55
CA LEU A 11 -17.36 -24.31 -13.53
C LEU A 11 -16.44 -23.45 -14.41
N PRO A 12 -16.73 -23.37 -15.73
CA PRO A 12 -15.98 -22.50 -16.64
C PRO A 12 -16.02 -21.02 -16.18
N VAL A 13 -14.87 -20.37 -16.21
CA VAL A 13 -14.77 -18.93 -16.00
C VAL A 13 -15.26 -18.21 -17.24
N SER A 14 -16.18 -17.26 -17.06
CA SER A 14 -16.70 -16.37 -18.11
C SER A 14 -16.54 -14.92 -17.69
N ASN A 15 -16.15 -14.05 -18.61
CA ASN A 15 -15.75 -12.67 -18.30
C ASN A 15 -16.84 -11.62 -18.57
N GLY A 16 -17.92 -11.96 -19.27
CA GLY A 16 -18.93 -11.00 -19.76
C GLY A 16 -18.37 -10.04 -20.82
N ASP A 17 -19.20 -9.13 -21.31
CA ASP A 17 -18.97 -8.33 -22.54
C ASP A 17 -18.11 -7.08 -22.35
N SER A 18 -17.48 -6.89 -21.20
CA SER A 18 -16.66 -5.68 -20.94
C SER A 18 -15.38 -5.66 -21.81
N PRO A 19 -15.13 -4.63 -22.64
CA PRO A 19 -14.00 -4.60 -23.58
C PRO A 19 -12.63 -4.82 -22.93
N TYR A 20 -12.41 -4.32 -21.70
CA TYR A 20 -11.16 -4.50 -20.98
C TYR A 20 -10.91 -5.94 -20.54
N LYS A 21 -11.96 -6.79 -20.52
CA LYS A 21 -11.88 -8.20 -20.17
C LYS A 21 -11.67 -9.12 -21.38
N SER A 22 -11.76 -8.63 -22.61
CA SER A 22 -11.71 -9.44 -23.83
C SER A 22 -10.41 -10.24 -24.00
N LYS A 23 -9.36 -9.92 -23.27
CA LYS A 23 -8.06 -10.63 -23.24
C LYS A 23 -7.84 -11.42 -21.95
N THR A 24 -8.82 -11.48 -21.05
CA THR A 24 -8.72 -12.27 -19.82
C THR A 24 -8.96 -13.74 -20.09
N PHE A 25 -8.60 -14.60 -19.15
CA PHE A 25 -8.84 -16.03 -19.21
C PHE A 25 -10.35 -16.34 -19.28
N GLU A 26 -10.72 -17.25 -20.16
CA GLU A 26 -12.02 -17.91 -20.21
C GLU A 26 -11.80 -19.42 -20.37
N GLY A 27 -12.66 -20.21 -19.73
CA GLY A 27 -12.59 -21.68 -19.76
C GLY A 27 -12.47 -22.28 -18.37
N ASP A 28 -12.19 -23.59 -18.35
CA ASP A 28 -12.14 -24.40 -17.12
C ASP A 28 -10.73 -24.92 -16.77
N VAL A 29 -9.75 -24.79 -17.68
CA VAL A 29 -8.38 -25.26 -17.49
C VAL A 29 -7.41 -24.15 -17.76
N ASN A 30 -6.50 -23.89 -16.82
CA ASN A 30 -5.39 -22.95 -16.97
C ASN A 30 -4.07 -23.66 -16.67
N LEU A 31 -3.14 -23.61 -17.63
CA LEU A 31 -1.80 -24.18 -17.53
C LEU A 31 -0.76 -23.08 -17.73
N ASN A 32 0.18 -22.99 -16.82
CA ASN A 32 1.30 -22.04 -16.89
C ASN A 32 2.64 -22.75 -16.67
N PHE A 33 3.64 -22.31 -17.39
CA PHE A 33 5.04 -22.68 -17.21
C PHE A 33 5.81 -21.45 -16.72
N GLY A 34 6.70 -21.66 -15.76
CA GLY A 34 7.54 -20.62 -15.19
C GLY A 34 9.00 -21.06 -15.10
N LEU A 35 9.90 -20.09 -15.30
CA LEU A 35 11.33 -20.20 -15.09
C LEU A 35 11.78 -19.03 -14.24
N ASP A 36 12.49 -19.28 -13.15
CA ASP A 36 13.11 -18.25 -12.35
C ASP A 36 14.62 -18.45 -12.22
N TYR A 37 15.32 -17.35 -12.01
CA TYR A 37 16.76 -17.37 -11.76
C TYR A 37 17.16 -16.34 -10.72
N HIS A 38 18.25 -16.65 -10.00
CA HIS A 38 18.89 -15.77 -9.05
C HIS A 38 20.40 -15.99 -9.12
N LEU A 39 21.15 -14.92 -9.46
CA LEU A 39 22.60 -14.95 -9.64
C LEU A 39 23.24 -13.81 -8.87
N ILE A 40 24.21 -14.14 -8.03
CA ILE A 40 25.00 -13.17 -7.28
C ILE A 40 26.41 -13.16 -7.84
N LEU A 41 26.83 -12.00 -8.37
CA LEU A 41 28.19 -11.75 -8.85
C LEU A 41 28.80 -10.60 -8.06
N ASN A 42 29.66 -10.91 -7.12
CA ASN A 42 30.27 -9.94 -6.21
C ASN A 42 29.20 -9.11 -5.47
N GLN A 43 29.08 -7.82 -5.81
CA GLN A 43 28.14 -6.86 -5.19
C GLN A 43 26.88 -6.65 -6.03
N ILE A 44 26.69 -7.44 -7.09
CA ILE A 44 25.54 -7.34 -7.99
C ILE A 44 24.70 -8.61 -7.85
N ASN A 45 23.42 -8.41 -7.59
CA ASN A 45 22.42 -9.46 -7.51
C ASN A 45 21.46 -9.32 -8.71
N PHE A 46 21.46 -10.32 -9.59
CA PHE A 46 20.54 -10.46 -10.70
C PHE A 46 19.45 -11.47 -10.34
N PHE A 47 18.21 -11.13 -10.63
CA PHE A 47 17.09 -12.04 -10.43
C PHE A 47 16.03 -11.81 -11.50
N GLY A 48 15.27 -12.84 -11.76
CA GLY A 48 14.17 -12.72 -12.72
C GLY A 48 13.30 -13.95 -12.77
N GLU A 49 12.15 -13.75 -13.37
CA GLU A 49 11.15 -14.77 -13.63
C GLU A 49 10.56 -14.55 -15.02
N ALA A 50 10.33 -15.64 -15.74
CA ALA A 50 9.61 -15.65 -17.00
C ALA A 50 8.50 -16.70 -16.93
N GLY A 51 7.32 -16.34 -17.39
CA GLY A 51 6.15 -17.22 -17.47
C GLY A 51 5.60 -17.30 -18.88
N LEU A 52 5.03 -18.46 -19.21
CA LEU A 52 4.29 -18.68 -20.44
C LEU A 52 2.95 -19.31 -20.09
N SER A 53 1.87 -18.65 -20.46
CA SER A 53 0.53 -19.20 -20.27
C SER A 53 0.10 -20.14 -21.42
N GLN A 54 -0.90 -20.99 -21.19
CA GLN A 54 -1.41 -21.99 -22.13
C GLN A 54 -1.71 -21.42 -23.52
N ASN A 55 -2.12 -20.19 -23.62
CA ASN A 55 -2.39 -19.48 -24.89
C ASN A 55 -1.12 -18.95 -25.59
N GLY A 56 0.08 -19.33 -25.13
CA GLY A 56 1.35 -18.92 -25.69
C GLY A 56 1.78 -17.47 -25.39
N LYS A 57 1.13 -16.81 -24.41
CA LYS A 57 1.44 -15.42 -24.06
C LYS A 57 2.48 -15.35 -22.92
N PRO A 58 3.54 -14.54 -23.11
CA PRO A 58 4.61 -14.43 -22.13
C PRO A 58 4.36 -13.36 -21.09
N ALA A 59 4.99 -13.55 -19.94
CA ALA A 59 5.21 -12.53 -18.93
C ALA A 59 6.60 -12.68 -18.36
N PHE A 60 7.31 -11.58 -18.07
CA PHE A 60 8.60 -11.66 -17.40
C PHE A 60 8.90 -10.41 -16.58
N VAL A 61 9.70 -10.62 -15.55
CA VAL A 61 10.28 -9.59 -14.71
C VAL A 61 11.76 -9.90 -14.51
N ASN A 62 12.61 -8.88 -14.68
CA ASN A 62 14.04 -9.01 -14.47
C ASN A 62 14.53 -7.84 -13.63
N GLY A 63 15.33 -8.09 -12.63
CA GLY A 63 15.84 -7.10 -11.73
C GLY A 63 17.33 -7.23 -11.46
N VAL A 64 17.92 -6.10 -11.11
CA VAL A 64 19.28 -6.01 -10.61
C VAL A 64 19.32 -5.13 -9.38
N VAL A 65 20.04 -5.60 -8.36
CA VAL A 65 20.39 -4.80 -7.18
C VAL A 65 21.91 -4.77 -7.11
N TRP A 66 22.47 -3.58 -7.15
CA TRP A 66 23.90 -3.35 -7.12
C TRP A 66 24.31 -2.53 -5.90
N LYS A 67 25.13 -3.10 -5.04
CA LYS A 67 25.78 -2.36 -3.96
C LYS A 67 27.04 -1.68 -4.50
N ALA A 68 26.83 -0.56 -5.23
CA ALA A 68 27.90 0.16 -5.93
C ALA A 68 28.99 0.71 -4.99
N HIS A 69 28.60 1.00 -3.74
CA HIS A 69 29.46 1.46 -2.66
C HIS A 69 28.88 0.98 -1.32
N PRO A 70 29.67 0.85 -0.23
CA PRO A 70 29.11 0.55 1.11
C PRO A 70 27.98 1.49 1.54
N GLN A 71 27.97 2.72 1.03
CA GLN A 71 26.95 3.76 1.30
C GLN A 71 25.90 3.92 0.19
N LEU A 72 26.04 3.24 -0.97
CA LEU A 72 25.17 3.44 -2.13
C LEU A 72 24.69 2.10 -2.70
N SER A 73 23.38 1.93 -2.70
CA SER A 73 22.71 0.82 -3.37
C SER A 73 21.83 1.33 -4.51
N LEU A 74 21.91 0.69 -5.65
CA LEU A 74 21.13 0.96 -6.85
C LEU A 74 20.27 -0.25 -7.17
N SER A 75 19.04 -0.03 -7.62
CA SER A 75 18.14 -1.10 -8.05
C SER A 75 17.45 -0.70 -9.34
N MET A 76 17.32 -1.67 -10.24
CA MET A 76 16.55 -1.53 -11.47
C MET A 76 15.74 -2.79 -11.69
N LEU A 77 14.51 -2.65 -12.16
CA LEU A 77 13.64 -3.76 -12.52
C LEU A 77 12.90 -3.40 -13.80
N TYR A 78 12.90 -4.32 -14.76
CA TYR A 78 12.11 -4.24 -15.97
C TYR A 78 11.05 -5.34 -15.95
N ARG A 79 9.81 -5.00 -16.33
CA ARG A 79 8.69 -5.93 -16.41
C ARG A 79 7.95 -5.82 -17.73
N TYR A 80 7.52 -6.95 -18.23
CA TYR A 80 6.62 -7.06 -19.37
C TYR A 80 5.63 -8.19 -19.12
N TYR A 81 4.36 -7.87 -19.18
CA TYR A 81 3.26 -8.82 -19.04
C TYR A 81 2.31 -8.62 -20.22
N ASP A 82 2.21 -9.63 -21.09
CA ASP A 82 1.31 -9.57 -22.26
C ASP A 82 -0.13 -9.29 -21.80
N PRO A 83 -0.92 -8.48 -22.53
CA PRO A 83 -2.33 -8.24 -22.20
C PRO A 83 -3.18 -9.50 -22.04
N ALA A 84 -2.83 -10.56 -22.75
CA ALA A 84 -3.53 -11.84 -22.73
C ALA A 84 -2.78 -12.94 -21.95
N PHE A 85 -1.75 -12.59 -21.14
CA PHE A 85 -1.14 -13.54 -20.21
C PHE A 85 -2.14 -13.91 -19.12
N GLN A 86 -2.21 -15.19 -18.78
CA GLN A 86 -3.26 -15.79 -17.95
C GLN A 86 -2.65 -16.48 -16.72
N SER A 87 -2.59 -15.81 -15.59
CA SER A 87 -2.19 -16.40 -14.32
C SER A 87 -3.13 -15.97 -13.19
N PHE A 88 -3.59 -16.93 -12.41
CA PHE A 88 -4.46 -16.68 -11.24
C PHE A 88 -3.69 -16.44 -9.96
N ASN A 89 -2.48 -16.99 -9.86
CA ASN A 89 -1.65 -16.95 -8.64
C ASN A 89 -0.47 -16.00 -8.78
N SER A 90 -0.51 -15.04 -9.72
CA SER A 90 0.57 -14.11 -9.92
C SER A 90 0.63 -13.09 -8.78
N GLY A 91 1.76 -13.05 -8.05
CA GLY A 91 2.16 -12.00 -7.13
C GLY A 91 3.17 -11.03 -7.76
N ALA A 92 3.10 -10.82 -9.07
CA ALA A 92 4.07 -10.05 -9.82
C ALA A 92 4.17 -8.59 -9.36
N PHE A 93 5.38 -8.02 -9.46
CA PHE A 93 5.61 -6.59 -9.26
C PHE A 93 4.93 -5.80 -10.38
N ALA A 94 3.73 -5.27 -10.12
CA ALA A 94 2.90 -4.58 -11.09
C ALA A 94 2.05 -3.49 -10.42
N GLU A 95 1.66 -2.48 -11.20
CA GLU A 95 0.66 -1.49 -10.81
C GLU A 95 -0.78 -1.97 -11.13
N GLY A 96 -0.92 -2.79 -12.15
CA GLY A 96 -2.15 -3.48 -12.50
C GLY A 96 -2.35 -4.76 -11.69
N SER A 97 -3.58 -5.24 -11.61
CA SER A 97 -3.90 -6.52 -10.96
C SER A 97 -3.64 -7.71 -11.88
N GLY A 98 -3.22 -8.85 -11.30
CA GLY A 98 -3.16 -10.15 -12.00
C GLY A 98 -1.93 -10.37 -12.88
N GLY A 99 -0.87 -9.52 -12.79
CA GLY A 99 0.41 -9.74 -13.49
C GLY A 99 0.27 -9.83 -15.02
N ARG A 100 -0.59 -9.05 -15.61
CA ARG A 100 -0.87 -8.99 -17.06
C ARG A 100 -1.08 -7.55 -17.50
N ASN A 101 -1.03 -7.32 -18.83
CA ASN A 101 -1.35 -6.04 -19.48
C ASN A 101 -0.49 -4.90 -18.96
N GLU A 102 0.80 -5.12 -18.73
CA GLU A 102 1.67 -4.06 -18.22
C GLU A 102 3.11 -4.25 -18.69
N LYS A 103 3.74 -3.15 -19.05
CA LYS A 103 5.20 -3.06 -19.18
C LYS A 103 5.70 -1.86 -18.40
N GLY A 104 6.85 -1.99 -17.76
CA GLY A 104 7.36 -0.91 -16.95
C GLY A 104 8.81 -1.07 -16.54
N ILE A 105 9.36 0.04 -16.12
CA ILE A 105 10.70 0.12 -15.55
C ILE A 105 10.62 0.79 -14.18
N PHE A 106 11.21 0.13 -13.20
CA PHE A 106 11.39 0.66 -11.86
C PHE A 106 12.87 0.89 -11.61
N VAL A 107 13.21 2.04 -11.06
CA VAL A 107 14.55 2.36 -10.61
C VAL A 107 14.51 2.91 -9.20
N ALA A 108 15.50 2.56 -8.39
CA ALA A 108 15.63 3.09 -7.04
C ALA A 108 17.10 3.25 -6.66
N PHE A 109 17.37 4.22 -5.80
CA PHE A 109 18.63 4.30 -5.10
C PHE A 109 18.43 4.51 -3.60
N GLU A 110 19.38 4.03 -2.82
CA GLU A 110 19.49 4.29 -1.40
C GLU A 110 20.92 4.74 -1.11
N TYR A 111 21.05 5.91 -0.47
CA TYR A 111 22.33 6.52 -0.13
C TYR A 111 22.41 6.86 1.36
N CYS A 112 23.42 6.33 2.02
CA CYS A 112 23.71 6.54 3.44
C CYS A 112 25.04 7.27 3.59
N PRO A 113 25.09 8.61 3.38
CA PRO A 113 26.36 9.39 3.43
C PRO A 113 27.09 9.24 4.77
N VAL A 114 26.32 9.13 5.83
CA VAL A 114 26.80 8.84 7.20
C VAL A 114 25.78 7.90 7.85
N SER A 115 26.22 7.19 8.91
CA SER A 115 25.37 6.19 9.60
C SER A 115 24.03 6.72 10.15
N LYS A 116 23.89 8.03 10.26
CA LYS A 116 22.67 8.68 10.78
C LYS A 116 21.73 9.21 9.71
N VAL A 117 22.13 9.20 8.44
CA VAL A 117 21.36 9.79 7.35
C VAL A 117 21.13 8.75 6.27
N LYS A 118 19.86 8.62 5.85
CA LYS A 118 19.45 7.74 4.76
C LYS A 118 18.60 8.52 3.79
N ILE A 119 18.98 8.50 2.52
CA ILE A 119 18.29 9.15 1.42
C ILE A 119 17.86 8.06 0.45
N GLY A 120 16.59 8.00 0.13
CA GLY A 120 16.03 7.07 -0.84
C GLY A 120 15.20 7.79 -1.88
N ALA A 121 15.34 7.40 -3.14
CA ALA A 121 14.41 7.80 -4.18
C ALA A 121 14.11 6.63 -5.10
N GLN A 122 12.91 6.61 -5.61
CA GLN A 122 12.44 5.60 -6.56
C GLN A 122 11.52 6.22 -7.60
N ALA A 123 11.59 5.67 -8.81
CA ALA A 123 10.71 6.01 -9.92
C ALA A 123 10.16 4.71 -10.52
N ASP A 124 8.87 4.66 -10.75
CA ASP A 124 8.19 3.60 -11.49
C ASP A 124 7.46 4.22 -12.67
N LEU A 125 7.85 3.81 -13.88
CA LEU A 125 7.24 4.24 -15.14
C LEU A 125 6.60 3.02 -15.77
N PHE A 126 5.32 3.07 -16.05
CA PHE A 126 4.59 1.92 -16.57
C PHE A 126 3.58 2.30 -17.65
N TYR A 127 3.21 1.30 -18.45
CA TYR A 127 2.30 1.44 -19.57
C TYR A 127 1.40 0.22 -19.65
N PHE A 128 0.10 0.45 -19.82
CA PHE A 128 -0.91 -0.56 -20.09
C PHE A 128 -1.18 -0.65 -21.58
N PRO A 129 -0.70 -1.69 -22.29
CA PRO A 129 -0.89 -1.84 -23.74
C PRO A 129 -2.35 -2.05 -24.16
N TRP A 130 -3.20 -2.49 -23.23
CA TRP A 130 -4.62 -2.71 -23.43
C TRP A 130 -5.45 -1.96 -22.39
N LEU A 131 -6.76 -1.92 -22.60
CA LEU A 131 -7.72 -1.31 -21.67
C LEU A 131 -7.63 -1.92 -20.28
N THR A 132 -7.91 -1.13 -19.26
CA THR A 132 -8.10 -1.58 -17.87
C THR A 132 -9.52 -1.25 -17.40
N PHE A 133 -9.87 -1.67 -16.20
CA PHE A 133 -11.14 -1.24 -15.59
C PHE A 133 -11.22 0.30 -15.49
N GLN A 134 -10.09 0.96 -15.32
CA GLN A 134 -10.01 2.42 -15.11
C GLN A 134 -9.69 3.22 -16.39
N THR A 135 -9.37 2.57 -17.52
CA THR A 135 -8.96 3.25 -18.74
C THR A 135 -9.72 2.73 -19.95
N ILE A 136 -10.05 3.62 -20.89
CA ILE A 136 -10.73 3.31 -22.14
C ILE A 136 -9.79 3.30 -23.37
N THR A 137 -8.53 3.64 -23.16
CA THR A 137 -7.44 3.58 -24.14
C THR A 137 -6.19 2.99 -23.48
N PRO A 138 -5.20 2.50 -24.27
CA PRO A 138 -3.87 2.24 -23.75
C PRO A 138 -3.33 3.46 -22.99
N ALA A 139 -2.68 3.23 -21.85
CA ALA A 139 -2.42 4.29 -20.90
C ALA A 139 -1.06 4.13 -20.22
N GLN A 140 -0.42 5.25 -19.91
CA GLN A 140 0.84 5.27 -19.15
C GLN A 140 0.65 5.94 -17.78
N GLY A 141 1.44 5.52 -16.83
CA GLY A 141 1.48 6.13 -15.52
C GLY A 141 2.90 6.24 -14.98
N ARG A 142 3.04 7.03 -13.94
CA ARG A 142 4.33 7.27 -13.29
C ARG A 142 4.17 7.50 -11.79
N ILE A 143 5.11 6.97 -11.04
CA ILE A 143 5.16 7.15 -9.60
C ILE A 143 6.57 7.53 -9.21
N PHE A 144 6.70 8.61 -8.44
CA PHE A 144 7.96 9.04 -7.85
C PHE A 144 7.83 9.05 -6.33
N THR A 145 8.81 8.51 -5.64
CA THR A 145 8.88 8.57 -4.17
C THR A 145 10.27 9.04 -3.77
N PHE A 146 10.32 9.98 -2.86
CA PHE A 146 11.55 10.43 -2.21
C PHE A 146 11.39 10.33 -0.70
N ARG A 147 12.43 9.87 0.00
CA ARG A 147 12.47 9.78 1.46
C ARG A 147 13.83 10.22 1.97
N PHE A 148 13.79 11.14 2.92
CA PHE A 148 14.94 11.55 3.71
C PHE A 148 14.70 11.16 5.17
N GLU A 149 15.63 10.42 5.74
CA GLU A 149 15.54 9.92 7.11
C GLU A 149 16.82 10.28 7.86
N VAL A 150 16.67 10.75 9.12
CA VAL A 150 17.78 11.12 9.97
C VAL A 150 17.61 10.60 11.39
N ALA A 151 18.63 9.95 11.92
CA ALA A 151 18.76 9.64 13.34
C ALA A 151 19.43 10.83 14.06
N ILE A 152 18.61 11.76 14.57
CA ILE A 152 19.07 12.98 15.23
C ILE A 152 19.88 12.63 16.48
N ARG A 153 19.38 11.64 17.24
CA ARG A 153 20.04 11.05 18.42
C ARG A 153 19.77 9.53 18.41
N LYS A 154 20.41 8.77 19.30
CA LYS A 154 20.18 7.31 19.44
C LYS A 154 18.71 6.97 19.71
N ASN A 155 17.98 7.88 20.35
CA ASN A 155 16.59 7.70 20.77
C ASN A 155 15.61 8.64 20.03
N LEU A 156 16.05 9.36 19.01
CA LEU A 156 15.24 10.32 18.25
C LEU A 156 15.55 10.21 16.77
N SER A 157 14.56 9.84 15.97
CA SER A 157 14.64 9.80 14.52
C SER A 157 13.48 10.55 13.87
N ALA A 158 13.73 11.08 12.68
CA ALA A 158 12.73 11.76 11.88
C ALA A 158 12.87 11.37 10.43
N TYR A 159 11.76 11.42 9.68
CA TYR A 159 11.81 11.35 8.23
C TYR A 159 10.78 12.25 7.57
N VAL A 160 11.11 12.67 6.35
CA VAL A 160 10.19 13.31 5.43
C VAL A 160 10.10 12.41 4.19
N GLN A 161 8.90 12.20 3.69
CA GLN A 161 8.63 11.42 2.49
C GLN A 161 7.65 12.17 1.61
N THR A 162 7.91 12.17 0.31
CA THR A 162 6.95 12.61 -0.70
C THR A 162 6.70 11.47 -1.68
N ARG A 163 5.46 11.34 -2.14
CA ARG A 163 5.07 10.43 -3.22
C ARG A 163 4.17 11.18 -4.19
N TYR A 164 4.56 11.19 -5.44
CA TYR A 164 3.79 11.69 -6.56
C TYR A 164 3.31 10.50 -7.40
N THR A 165 2.04 10.45 -7.71
CA THR A 165 1.42 9.42 -8.56
C THR A 165 0.62 10.11 -9.65
N ASN A 166 0.83 9.73 -10.89
CA ASN A 166 0.04 10.15 -12.03
C ASN A 166 -0.41 8.91 -12.79
N LYS A 167 -1.73 8.70 -12.88
CA LYS A 167 -2.36 7.56 -13.57
C LYS A 167 -3.58 8.07 -14.33
N PRO A 168 -3.78 7.66 -15.58
CA PRO A 168 -5.00 8.00 -16.30
C PRO A 168 -6.19 7.21 -15.74
N GLN A 169 -7.32 7.90 -15.63
CA GLN A 169 -8.57 7.35 -15.13
C GLN A 169 -9.74 7.85 -15.96
N LYS A 170 -10.69 6.97 -16.25
CA LYS A 170 -11.93 7.33 -16.94
C LYS A 170 -12.92 8.00 -16.00
N THR A 171 -13.77 8.86 -16.54
CA THR A 171 -14.91 9.44 -15.82
C THR A 171 -15.91 8.36 -15.42
N SER A 172 -16.49 8.49 -14.22
CA SER A 172 -17.53 7.62 -13.70
C SER A 172 -18.90 8.26 -13.80
N GLY A 173 -19.96 7.48 -14.06
CA GLY A 173 -21.35 7.95 -13.99
C GLY A 173 -21.83 8.85 -15.13
N THR A 174 -21.09 8.95 -16.22
CA THR A 174 -21.53 9.71 -17.40
C THR A 174 -22.45 8.88 -18.31
N THR A 175 -23.58 9.47 -18.74
CA THR A 175 -24.37 8.96 -19.84
C THR A 175 -23.63 9.28 -21.15
N GLY A 176 -23.05 8.26 -21.81
CA GLY A 176 -22.28 8.42 -23.05
C GLY A 176 -20.92 7.72 -23.00
N VAL A 177 -20.05 8.08 -23.94
CA VAL A 177 -18.68 7.55 -23.97
C VAL A 177 -17.88 8.20 -22.83
N PRO A 178 -17.30 7.43 -21.90
CA PRO A 178 -16.47 7.98 -20.84
C PRO A 178 -15.29 8.78 -21.41
N GLU A 179 -14.87 9.83 -20.76
CA GLU A 179 -13.63 10.55 -21.03
C GLU A 179 -12.53 10.00 -20.13
N GLN A 180 -11.28 10.17 -20.54
CA GLN A 180 -10.11 9.74 -19.78
C GLN A 180 -9.20 10.93 -19.49
N TRP A 181 -8.91 11.14 -18.20
CA TRP A 181 -8.09 12.23 -17.72
C TRP A 181 -6.97 11.71 -16.81
N GLU A 182 -5.93 12.50 -16.63
CA GLU A 182 -4.88 12.20 -15.65
C GLU A 182 -5.39 12.43 -14.23
N GLU A 183 -5.28 11.40 -13.39
CA GLU A 183 -5.44 11.48 -11.96
C GLU A 183 -4.08 11.67 -11.30
N ILE A 184 -3.90 12.80 -10.63
CA ILE A 184 -2.65 13.15 -9.96
C ILE A 184 -2.90 13.13 -8.45
N THR A 185 -2.07 12.37 -7.73
CA THR A 185 -2.04 12.37 -6.27
C THR A 185 -0.65 12.70 -5.77
N SER A 186 -0.53 13.72 -4.94
CA SER A 186 0.70 14.08 -4.23
C SER A 186 0.54 13.85 -2.73
N LYS A 187 1.46 13.10 -2.12
CA LYS A 187 1.45 12.81 -0.68
C LYS A 187 2.73 13.30 -0.05
N TRP A 188 2.61 14.05 1.03
CA TRP A 188 3.71 14.53 1.84
C TRP A 188 3.54 14.02 3.26
N ARG A 189 4.60 13.51 3.84
CA ARG A 189 4.60 12.96 5.20
C ARG A 189 5.84 13.41 5.94
N ALA A 190 5.65 13.97 7.13
CA ALA A 190 6.71 14.16 8.10
C ALA A 190 6.40 13.31 9.33
N HIS A 191 7.40 12.63 9.84
CA HIS A 191 7.27 11.72 10.98
C HIS A 191 8.44 11.87 11.93
N LEU A 192 8.11 11.87 13.23
CA LEU A 192 9.07 11.91 14.32
C LEU A 192 8.82 10.72 15.24
N ASP A 193 9.86 9.99 15.59
CA ASP A 193 9.83 8.90 16.57
C ASP A 193 10.84 9.23 17.69
N TRP A 194 10.32 9.39 18.92
CA TRP A 194 11.10 9.77 20.07
C TRP A 194 10.90 8.80 21.24
N LYS A 195 11.93 8.01 21.55
CA LYS A 195 12.00 7.20 22.76
C LYS A 195 12.51 8.07 23.90
N VAL A 196 11.60 8.62 24.70
CA VAL A 196 11.94 9.46 25.84
C VAL A 196 12.68 8.64 26.91
N SER A 197 12.24 7.39 27.12
CA SER A 197 12.85 6.43 28.03
C SER A 197 12.58 5.00 27.49
N GLU A 198 13.10 3.98 28.18
CA GLU A 198 12.81 2.57 27.89
C GLU A 198 11.31 2.24 28.01
N ARG A 199 10.56 3.06 28.76
CA ARG A 199 9.13 2.84 29.02
C ARG A 199 8.21 3.76 28.24
N LEU A 200 8.72 4.89 27.69
CA LEU A 200 7.89 5.91 27.05
C LEU A 200 8.44 6.30 25.68
N GLN A 201 7.61 6.16 24.65
CA GLN A 201 7.90 6.56 23.29
C GLN A 201 6.75 7.40 22.74
N PHE A 202 7.08 8.48 22.07
CA PHE A 202 6.15 9.30 21.30
C PHE A 202 6.37 9.14 19.80
N ARG A 203 5.29 9.20 19.04
CA ARG A 203 5.33 9.27 17.57
C ARG A 203 4.40 10.36 17.11
N SER A 204 4.95 11.31 16.38
CA SER A 204 4.19 12.41 15.79
C SER A 204 4.22 12.28 14.27
N ARG A 205 3.11 12.54 13.60
CA ARG A 205 3.03 12.53 12.13
C ARG A 205 2.12 13.62 11.62
N VAL A 206 2.58 14.25 10.54
CA VAL A 206 1.77 15.15 9.71
C VAL A 206 1.77 14.59 8.31
N GLU A 207 0.60 14.48 7.70
CA GLU A 207 0.43 14.10 6.30
C GLU A 207 -0.41 15.13 5.57
N LYS A 208 -0.05 15.39 4.31
CA LYS A 208 -0.84 16.13 3.35
C LYS A 208 -1.05 15.27 2.11
N VAL A 209 -2.27 15.22 1.61
CA VAL A 209 -2.65 14.63 0.33
C VAL A 209 -3.21 15.74 -0.54
N GLY A 210 -2.65 15.91 -1.74
CA GLY A 210 -3.24 16.69 -2.82
C GLY A 210 -3.76 15.74 -3.88
N TYR A 211 -4.97 15.92 -4.31
CA TYR A 211 -5.62 15.17 -5.39
C TYR A 211 -6.04 16.13 -6.49
N GLN A 212 -5.84 15.74 -7.73
CA GLN A 212 -6.29 16.48 -8.91
C GLN A 212 -6.79 15.51 -9.97
N TYR A 213 -7.97 15.78 -10.49
CA TYR A 213 -8.57 15.02 -11.58
C TYR A 213 -9.42 15.97 -12.43
N ASN A 214 -9.06 16.15 -13.71
CA ASN A 214 -9.64 17.16 -14.59
C ASN A 214 -9.55 18.56 -13.93
N SER A 215 -10.67 19.25 -13.77
CA SER A 215 -10.77 20.56 -13.10
C SER A 215 -10.94 20.47 -11.58
N ASN A 216 -11.15 19.27 -11.03
CA ASN A 216 -11.35 19.08 -9.59
C ASN A 216 -10.02 18.99 -8.86
N SER A 217 -9.89 19.70 -7.75
CA SER A 217 -8.74 19.66 -6.87
C SER A 217 -9.21 19.53 -5.42
N GLU A 218 -8.62 18.61 -4.67
CA GLU A 218 -8.93 18.37 -3.26
C GLU A 218 -7.63 18.30 -2.46
N ASN A 219 -7.67 18.76 -1.22
CA ASN A 219 -6.59 18.61 -0.26
C ASN A 219 -7.07 17.84 0.97
N GLY A 220 -6.19 17.06 1.56
CA GLY A 220 -6.44 16.36 2.80
C GLY A 220 -5.24 16.48 3.74
N TYR A 221 -5.52 16.56 5.04
CA TYR A 221 -4.52 16.65 6.09
C TYR A 221 -4.83 15.64 7.19
N LEU A 222 -3.79 15.05 7.73
CA LEU A 222 -3.84 14.22 8.94
C LEU A 222 -2.70 14.63 9.86
N LEU A 223 -3.03 14.89 11.11
CA LEU A 223 -2.09 15.07 12.21
C LEU A 223 -2.38 14.02 13.27
N PHE A 224 -1.38 13.27 13.73
CA PHE A 224 -1.57 12.42 14.89
C PHE A 224 -0.38 12.43 15.85
N GLN A 225 -0.71 12.13 17.11
CA GLN A 225 0.23 11.89 18.19
C GLN A 225 -0.05 10.52 18.79
N ASP A 226 0.99 9.68 18.84
CA ASP A 226 0.99 8.44 19.62
C ASP A 226 1.78 8.63 20.92
N ALA A 227 1.28 8.02 21.98
CA ALA A 227 2.02 7.73 23.20
C ALA A 227 2.04 6.23 23.43
N ILE A 228 3.23 5.65 23.51
CA ILE A 228 3.43 4.21 23.74
C ILE A 228 4.09 4.07 25.10
N PHE A 229 3.37 3.45 26.02
CA PHE A 229 3.81 3.32 27.40
C PHE A 229 3.92 1.85 27.81
N THR A 230 5.09 1.45 28.28
CA THR A 230 5.36 0.13 28.87
C THR A 230 5.34 0.27 30.40
N ALA A 231 4.15 0.07 30.98
CA ALA A 231 3.97 0.24 32.43
C ALA A 231 4.78 -0.79 33.22
N SER A 232 4.89 -2.02 32.69
CA SER A 232 5.71 -3.09 33.24
C SER A 232 6.01 -4.09 32.12
N ASP A 233 6.82 -5.12 32.39
CA ASP A 233 7.09 -6.22 31.46
C ASP A 233 5.80 -6.98 31.06
N LYS A 234 4.73 -6.82 31.85
CA LYS A 234 3.43 -7.47 31.65
C LYS A 234 2.39 -6.56 31.00
N LEU A 235 2.56 -5.23 31.00
CA LEU A 235 1.53 -4.29 30.55
C LEU A 235 2.12 -3.22 29.62
N LYS A 236 1.61 -3.18 28.40
CA LYS A 236 1.94 -2.18 27.39
C LYS A 236 0.68 -1.53 26.83
N CYS A 237 0.73 -0.21 26.67
CA CYS A 237 -0.37 0.63 26.20
C CYS A 237 0.05 1.42 24.98
N TRP A 238 -0.87 1.63 24.04
CA TRP A 238 -0.74 2.52 22.89
C TRP A 238 -1.95 3.45 22.88
N LEU A 239 -1.70 4.71 23.03
CA LEU A 239 -2.70 5.78 22.89
C LEU A 239 -2.44 6.55 21.61
N ARG A 240 -3.45 6.82 20.82
CA ARG A 240 -3.42 7.77 19.68
C ARG A 240 -4.51 8.80 19.81
N VAL A 241 -4.18 10.03 19.42
CA VAL A 241 -5.13 11.08 19.08
C VAL A 241 -4.76 11.57 17.68
N ALA A 242 -5.73 11.59 16.77
CA ALA A 242 -5.59 12.03 15.41
C ALA A 242 -6.68 13.07 15.06
N TYR A 243 -6.29 14.11 14.36
CA TYR A 243 -7.16 15.08 13.73
C TYR A 243 -6.98 15.00 12.22
N TYR A 244 -8.07 15.07 11.47
CA TYR A 244 -8.05 15.08 10.01
C TYR A 244 -9.05 16.08 9.45
N ASN A 245 -8.68 16.62 8.28
CA ASN A 245 -9.50 17.53 7.51
C ASN A 245 -9.24 17.28 6.03
N THR A 246 -10.25 16.89 5.25
CA THR A 246 -10.16 16.65 3.81
C THR A 246 -11.30 17.29 3.09
N ASP A 247 -11.03 17.90 1.92
CA ASP A 247 -12.03 18.56 1.09
C ASP A 247 -13.05 17.56 0.53
N GLY A 248 -12.64 16.30 0.31
CA GLY A 248 -13.51 15.25 -0.21
C GLY A 248 -12.94 13.85 0.02
N TYR A 249 -13.64 12.85 -0.53
CA TYR A 249 -13.25 11.45 -0.39
C TYR A 249 -11.97 11.11 -1.17
N ASN A 250 -11.64 11.82 -2.27
CA ASN A 250 -10.46 11.54 -3.06
C ASN A 250 -9.17 11.99 -2.38
N SER A 251 -9.25 13.00 -1.51
CA SER A 251 -8.13 13.49 -0.70
C SER A 251 -7.99 12.80 0.67
N ARG A 252 -8.69 11.66 0.88
CA ARG A 252 -8.61 10.87 2.12
C ARG A 252 -7.20 10.44 2.46
N VAL A 253 -6.92 10.37 3.74
CA VAL A 253 -5.62 9.94 4.26
C VAL A 253 -5.74 8.57 4.92
N TYR A 254 -4.77 7.70 4.68
CA TYR A 254 -4.71 6.37 5.29
C TYR A 254 -3.60 6.32 6.34
N SER A 255 -3.89 5.81 7.52
CA SER A 255 -2.87 5.65 8.55
C SER A 255 -3.05 4.34 9.31
N TYR A 256 -1.95 3.59 9.41
CA TYR A 256 -1.90 2.39 10.23
C TYR A 256 -2.21 2.71 11.71
N GLU A 257 -3.03 1.88 12.35
CA GLU A 257 -3.27 1.88 13.79
C GLU A 257 -2.70 0.62 14.43
N ASN A 258 -2.14 0.75 15.64
CA ASN A 258 -1.82 -0.43 16.44
C ASN A 258 -3.14 -1.15 16.82
N ASP A 259 -3.16 -2.46 16.68
CA ASP A 259 -4.36 -3.27 16.91
C ASP A 259 -4.02 -4.56 17.64
N LEU A 260 -4.99 -5.48 17.78
CA LEU A 260 -4.84 -6.78 18.39
C LEU A 260 -3.87 -7.65 17.58
N LEU A 261 -3.39 -8.74 18.16
CA LEU A 261 -2.51 -9.68 17.46
C LEU A 261 -3.22 -10.30 16.24
N TYR A 262 -2.53 -10.32 15.09
CA TYR A 262 -3.03 -10.77 13.78
C TYR A 262 -4.16 -9.92 13.19
N TYR A 263 -4.52 -8.81 13.80
CA TYR A 263 -5.45 -7.86 13.21
C TYR A 263 -4.68 -6.68 12.63
N PHE A 264 -4.83 -6.46 11.32
CA PHE A 264 -4.18 -5.38 10.60
C PHE A 264 -5.22 -4.37 10.13
N ALA A 265 -5.14 -3.14 10.60
CA ALA A 265 -6.06 -2.08 10.25
C ALA A 265 -5.32 -0.84 9.71
N ILE A 266 -5.75 -0.39 8.55
CA ILE A 266 -5.36 0.91 7.98
C ILE A 266 -6.64 1.69 7.72
N PRO A 267 -7.21 2.33 8.76
CA PRO A 267 -8.41 3.13 8.57
C PRO A 267 -8.16 4.29 7.61
N GLU A 268 -9.20 4.64 6.87
CA GLU A 268 -9.28 5.83 6.07
C GLU A 268 -9.83 7.00 6.89
N PHE A 269 -9.35 8.20 6.59
CA PHE A 269 -9.79 9.45 7.19
C PHE A 269 -10.24 10.39 6.07
N HIS A 270 -11.53 10.73 6.05
CA HIS A 270 -12.13 11.70 5.13
C HIS A 270 -13.14 12.59 5.86
N GLY A 271 -13.44 13.78 5.31
CA GLY A 271 -14.20 14.83 5.97
C GLY A 271 -13.38 15.53 7.06
N ILE A 272 -14.03 16.15 8.02
CA ILE A 272 -13.42 16.85 9.15
C ILE A 272 -13.73 16.06 10.42
N GLY A 273 -12.70 15.70 11.19
CA GLY A 273 -12.96 14.90 12.38
C GLY A 273 -11.75 14.57 13.23
N MET A 274 -12.02 13.76 14.24
CA MET A 274 -11.02 13.26 15.19
C MET A 274 -11.18 11.75 15.38
N ARG A 275 -10.05 11.07 15.54
CA ARG A 275 -9.99 9.66 15.91
C ARG A 275 -9.04 9.50 17.08
N SER A 276 -9.51 8.84 18.16
CA SER A 276 -8.66 8.42 19.27
C SER A 276 -8.84 6.93 19.54
N TYR A 277 -7.79 6.28 20.00
CA TYR A 277 -7.88 4.91 20.50
C TYR A 277 -6.89 4.66 21.63
N LEU A 278 -7.27 3.71 22.49
CA LEU A 278 -6.41 3.09 23.48
C LEU A 278 -6.35 1.58 23.15
N ASN A 279 -5.14 1.07 22.94
CA ASN A 279 -4.87 -0.36 22.77
C ASN A 279 -4.01 -0.84 23.94
N LEU A 280 -4.38 -1.95 24.54
CA LEU A 280 -3.73 -2.56 25.70
C LEU A 280 -3.26 -3.97 25.36
N LYS A 281 -2.06 -4.32 25.79
CA LYS A 281 -1.55 -5.69 25.85
C LYS A 281 -1.20 -6.00 27.29
N TRP A 282 -1.88 -6.99 27.89
CA TRP A 282 -1.62 -7.47 29.22
C TRP A 282 -1.23 -8.95 29.21
N GLN A 283 -0.08 -9.28 29.79
CA GLN A 283 0.46 -10.63 29.88
C GLN A 283 0.65 -11.04 31.34
N PRO A 284 -0.41 -11.45 32.03
CA PRO A 284 -0.33 -11.82 33.45
C PRO A 284 0.58 -13.02 33.71
N SER A 285 0.66 -13.96 32.76
CA SER A 285 1.53 -15.14 32.84
C SER A 285 2.21 -15.43 31.51
N LYS A 286 3.18 -16.35 31.48
CA LYS A 286 3.88 -16.77 30.24
C LYS A 286 2.93 -17.36 29.20
N ASN A 287 1.82 -17.95 29.68
CA ASN A 287 0.87 -18.71 28.85
C ASN A 287 -0.39 -17.91 28.46
N LEU A 288 -0.62 -16.73 29.06
CA LEU A 288 -1.82 -15.93 28.82
C LEU A 288 -1.46 -14.52 28.39
N VAL A 289 -2.01 -14.11 27.26
CA VAL A 289 -1.94 -12.72 26.77
C VAL A 289 -3.34 -12.23 26.44
N VAL A 290 -3.70 -11.07 26.97
CA VAL A 290 -4.98 -10.41 26.74
C VAL A 290 -4.71 -9.10 26.02
N TYR A 291 -5.47 -8.87 24.94
CA TYR A 291 -5.48 -7.61 24.21
C TYR A 291 -6.85 -6.96 24.33
N GLY A 292 -6.88 -5.64 24.38
CA GLY A 292 -8.11 -4.85 24.34
C GLY A 292 -7.86 -3.54 23.61
N LYS A 293 -8.74 -3.17 22.68
CA LYS A 293 -8.71 -1.89 21.97
C LYS A 293 -10.07 -1.23 22.07
N ALA A 294 -10.09 0.03 22.51
CA ALA A 294 -11.23 0.91 22.49
C ALA A 294 -10.92 2.10 21.59
N GLY A 295 -11.77 2.37 20.62
CA GLY A 295 -11.63 3.45 19.66
C GLY A 295 -12.84 4.37 19.66
N TYR A 296 -12.62 5.66 19.45
CA TYR A 296 -13.66 6.68 19.32
C TYR A 296 -13.37 7.53 18.09
N THR A 297 -14.36 7.68 17.22
CA THR A 297 -14.30 8.53 16.03
C THR A 297 -15.43 9.54 16.09
N PHE A 298 -15.10 10.79 15.84
CA PHE A 298 -16.03 11.89 15.60
C PHE A 298 -15.81 12.43 14.20
N ARG A 299 -16.88 12.69 13.44
CA ARG A 299 -16.83 13.32 12.12
C ARG A 299 -17.87 14.42 12.04
N GLU A 300 -17.40 15.63 11.75
CA GLU A 300 -18.25 16.81 11.66
C GLU A 300 -19.18 16.72 10.44
N GLY A 301 -20.43 17.18 10.60
CA GLY A 301 -21.40 17.28 9.50
C GLY A 301 -22.02 15.95 9.03
N GLU A 302 -21.58 14.81 9.54
CA GLU A 302 -22.13 13.51 9.15
C GLU A 302 -23.39 13.15 9.93
N THR A 303 -24.37 12.58 9.22
CA THR A 303 -25.61 12.06 9.82
C THR A 303 -25.57 10.55 10.06
N SER A 304 -24.61 9.85 9.42
CA SER A 304 -24.36 8.44 9.65
C SER A 304 -22.89 8.11 9.39
N MET A 305 -22.38 7.08 10.05
CA MET A 305 -21.01 6.60 9.91
C MET A 305 -20.99 5.12 9.50
N GLY A 306 -20.11 4.76 8.55
CA GLY A 306 -20.06 3.42 7.97
C GLY A 306 -20.89 3.32 6.69
N SER A 307 -21.02 2.10 6.16
CA SER A 307 -21.78 1.82 4.93
C SER A 307 -22.44 0.44 5.01
N GLY A 308 -23.56 0.27 4.29
CA GLY A 308 -24.31 -0.99 4.30
C GLY A 308 -24.73 -1.41 5.71
N ASN A 309 -24.49 -2.66 6.08
CA ASN A 309 -24.88 -3.22 7.37
C ASN A 309 -24.07 -2.65 8.57
N ASP A 310 -22.93 -1.99 8.30
CA ASP A 310 -22.09 -1.37 9.34
C ASP A 310 -22.42 0.13 9.54
N ALA A 311 -23.45 0.64 8.86
CA ALA A 311 -23.89 2.01 9.02
C ALA A 311 -24.53 2.22 10.40
N SER A 312 -24.06 3.23 11.11
CA SER A 312 -24.62 3.66 12.39
C SER A 312 -25.08 5.12 12.31
N PRO A 313 -26.23 5.48 12.88
CA PRO A 313 -26.72 6.86 12.86
C PRO A 313 -25.83 7.77 13.71
N GLY A 314 -25.71 9.04 13.27
CA GLY A 314 -24.95 10.08 13.97
C GLY A 314 -23.52 10.23 13.48
N ASN A 315 -22.82 11.18 14.08
CA ASN A 315 -21.47 11.62 13.74
C ASN A 315 -20.38 11.08 14.68
N ARG A 316 -20.72 10.10 15.53
CA ARG A 316 -19.86 9.51 16.53
C ARG A 316 -19.90 7.98 16.43
N LYS A 317 -18.75 7.35 16.46
CA LYS A 317 -18.62 5.89 16.47
C LYS A 317 -17.67 5.45 17.57
N PHE A 318 -18.13 4.51 18.38
CA PHE A 318 -17.30 3.81 19.35
C PHE A 318 -17.08 2.38 18.88
N ASP A 319 -15.85 1.92 18.90
CA ASP A 319 -15.48 0.55 18.57
C ASP A 319 -14.68 -0.08 19.72
N PHE A 320 -15.00 -1.32 20.05
CA PHE A 320 -14.28 -2.12 21.04
C PHE A 320 -13.96 -3.49 20.49
N ARG A 321 -12.73 -3.95 20.75
CA ARG A 321 -12.24 -5.28 20.37
C ARG A 321 -11.46 -5.87 21.53
N SER A 322 -11.58 -7.18 21.72
CA SER A 322 -10.79 -7.92 22.69
C SER A 322 -10.31 -9.25 22.12
N GLN A 323 -9.17 -9.73 22.61
CA GLN A 323 -8.58 -10.99 22.18
C GLN A 323 -7.86 -11.64 23.36
N ILE A 324 -8.06 -12.93 23.55
CA ILE A 324 -7.37 -13.75 24.54
C ILE A 324 -6.53 -14.78 23.78
N CYS A 325 -5.25 -14.82 24.06
CA CYS A 325 -4.30 -15.78 23.48
C CYS A 325 -3.77 -16.69 24.59
N LEU A 326 -4.01 -17.99 24.45
CA LEU A 326 -3.46 -19.04 25.31
C LEU A 326 -2.32 -19.73 24.55
N LYS A 327 -1.21 -19.96 25.24
CA LYS A 327 -0.07 -20.74 24.75
C LYS A 327 0.00 -22.03 25.56
N PHE A 328 0.00 -23.13 24.88
CA PHE A 328 0.10 -24.46 25.44
C PHE A 328 1.52 -24.99 25.37
#